data_bf2b01ba6fa584927949d519ea3a16bf
#
_entry.id   bf2b01ba6fa584927949d519ea3a16bf
#
_cell.length_a   1.000
_cell.length_b   1.000
_cell.length_c   1.000
_cell.angle_alpha   90.00
_cell.angle_beta   90.00
_cell.angle_gamma   90.00
#
_symmetry.space_group_name_H-M   'P 1'
#
loop_
_entity.id
_entity.type
_entity.pdbx_description
1 polymer ?
#
loop_
_entity_poly.entity_id
_entity_poly.type
_entity_poly.pdbx_seq_one_letter_code
_entity_poly.pdbx_strand_id
1 'polypeptide(L)' 'MTTRERTYARANNQRAAQYTELWVIGRPEDIAAMIRVASASGRLVYASPPTRMGGDDNRHRRYLRLRTT' A
#
# COMPACT_ATOMS: atom_id res chain seq x y z
N MET A 1 -7.77 -25.58 7.30
CA MET A 1 -6.50 -24.87 7.01
C MET A 1 -5.34 -25.81 7.26
N THR A 2 -4.43 -25.91 6.30
CA THR A 2 -3.25 -26.77 6.42
C THR A 2 -2.18 -26.10 7.31
N THR A 3 -1.22 -26.89 7.78
CA THR A 3 -0.10 -26.38 8.56
C THR A 3 0.68 -25.32 7.78
N ARG A 4 0.86 -25.54 6.49
CA ARG A 4 1.57 -24.61 5.61
C ARG A 4 0.85 -23.27 5.54
N GLU A 5 -0.48 -23.31 5.41
CA GLU A 5 -1.29 -22.10 5.35
C GLU A 5 -1.22 -21.31 6.66
N ARG A 6 -1.22 -22.04 7.78
CA ARG A 6 -1.10 -21.39 9.10
C ARG A 6 0.25 -20.70 9.26
N THR A 7 1.32 -21.36 8.84
CA THR A 7 2.65 -20.79 8.93
C THR A 7 2.76 -19.54 8.08
N TYR A 8 2.21 -19.58 6.87
CA TYR A 8 2.21 -18.44 5.97
C TYR A 8 1.40 -17.28 6.53
N ALA A 9 0.22 -17.57 7.07
CA ALA A 9 -0.64 -16.55 7.65
C ALA A 9 0.02 -15.88 8.86
N ARG A 10 0.73 -16.68 9.69
CA ARG A 10 1.42 -16.14 10.86
C ARG A 10 2.54 -15.19 10.44
N ALA A 11 3.36 -15.58 9.48
CA ALA A 11 4.45 -14.75 9.00
C ALA A 11 3.91 -13.44 8.41
N ASN A 12 2.80 -13.54 7.66
CA ASN A 12 2.15 -12.38 7.07
C ASN A 12 1.60 -11.44 8.14
N ASN A 13 1.02 -12.00 9.21
CA ASN A 13 0.50 -11.19 10.31
C ASN A 13 1.62 -10.48 11.08
N GLN A 14 2.77 -11.12 11.25
CA GLN A 14 3.90 -10.48 11.90
C GLN A 14 4.41 -9.31 11.09
N ARG A 15 4.45 -9.46 9.77
CA ARG A 15 4.84 -8.38 8.88
C ARG A 15 3.81 -7.23 8.96
N ALA A 16 2.54 -7.57 8.95
CA ALA A 16 1.48 -6.58 9.02
C ALA A 16 1.50 -5.79 10.33
N ALA A 17 1.98 -6.39 11.41
CA ALA A 17 2.08 -5.69 12.70
C ALA A 17 3.11 -4.54 12.67
N GLN A 18 4.07 -4.59 11.73
CA GLN A 18 5.12 -3.57 11.63
C GLN A 18 4.76 -2.48 10.62
N TYR A 19 3.82 -2.74 9.74
CA TYR A 19 3.49 -1.84 8.64
C TYR A 19 1.99 -1.75 8.47
N THR A 20 1.56 -0.59 8.00
CA THR A 20 0.20 -0.41 7.49
C THR A 20 0.28 -0.46 5.97
N GLU A 21 -0.49 -1.34 5.38
CA GLU A 21 -0.55 -1.53 3.94
C GLU A 21 -1.90 -1.07 3.44
N LEU A 22 -1.91 -0.30 2.35
CA LEU A 22 -3.16 0.22 1.81
C LEU A 22 -3.05 0.42 0.30
N TRP A 23 -4.20 0.26 -0.35
CA TRP A 23 -4.36 0.63 -1.74
C TRP A 23 -5.05 1.98 -1.82
N VAL A 24 -4.52 2.88 -2.62
CA VAL A 24 -5.15 4.18 -2.87
C VAL A 24 -5.59 4.23 -4.32
N ILE A 25 -6.80 4.71 -4.52
CA ILE A 25 -7.40 4.85 -5.85
C ILE A 25 -7.87 6.30 -5.97
N GLY A 26 -7.45 6.97 -7.02
CA GLY A 26 -7.83 8.34 -7.24
C GLY A 26 -7.15 8.93 -8.45
N ARG A 27 -7.29 10.24 -8.62
CA ARG A 27 -6.62 10.92 -9.71
C ARG A 27 -5.11 10.96 -9.43
N PRO A 28 -4.29 10.91 -10.48
CA PRO A 28 -2.83 10.88 -10.29
C PRO A 28 -2.30 12.01 -9.41
N GLU A 29 -2.81 13.22 -9.58
CA GLU A 29 -2.35 14.37 -8.80
C GLU A 29 -2.72 14.27 -7.32
N ASP A 30 -3.89 13.68 -7.03
CA ASP A 30 -4.33 13.50 -5.65
C ASP A 30 -3.50 12.44 -4.94
N ILE A 31 -3.21 11.34 -5.64
CA ILE A 31 -2.36 10.29 -5.10
C ILE A 31 -0.95 10.80 -4.86
N ALA A 32 -0.42 11.57 -5.81
CA ALA A 32 0.92 12.14 -5.66
C ALA A 32 1.00 13.07 -4.44
N ALA A 33 -0.05 13.86 -4.20
CA ALA A 33 -0.09 14.75 -3.03
C ALA A 33 -0.10 13.94 -1.74
N MET A 34 -0.88 12.87 -1.68
CA MET A 34 -0.91 11.99 -0.50
C MET A 34 0.44 11.34 -0.24
N ILE A 35 1.11 10.88 -1.30
CA ILE A 35 2.42 10.25 -1.16
C ILE A 35 3.45 11.25 -0.66
N ARG A 36 3.39 12.51 -1.10
CA ARG A 36 4.29 13.54 -0.61
C ARG A 36 4.12 13.76 0.89
N VAL A 37 2.87 13.77 1.37
CA VAL A 37 2.59 13.92 2.79
C VAL A 37 3.14 12.73 3.58
N ALA A 38 2.89 11.52 3.09
CA ALA A 38 3.37 10.31 3.75
C ALA A 38 4.90 10.27 3.78
N SER A 39 5.54 10.68 2.68
CA SER A 39 6.99 10.73 2.61
C SER A 39 7.57 11.76 3.57
N ALA A 40 6.94 12.93 3.65
CA ALA A 40 7.40 14.00 4.55
C ALA A 40 7.26 13.60 6.00
N SER A 41 6.30 12.74 6.34
CA SER A 41 6.15 12.26 7.71
C SER A 41 7.23 11.25 8.11
N GLY A 42 8.03 10.79 7.16
CA GLY A 42 9.08 9.80 7.42
C GLY A 42 8.55 8.39 7.56
N ARG A 43 7.27 8.16 7.33
CA ARG A 43 6.65 6.84 7.52
C ARG A 43 6.53 6.02 6.24
N LEU A 44 6.65 6.63 5.08
CA LEU A 44 6.52 5.91 3.83
C LEU A 44 7.70 4.98 3.62
N VAL A 45 7.42 3.67 3.52
CA VAL A 45 8.43 2.64 3.29
C VAL A 45 8.49 2.26 1.82
N TYR A 46 7.31 2.19 1.17
CA TYR A 46 7.23 1.73 -0.20
C TYR A 46 5.98 2.28 -0.86
N ALA A 47 6.12 2.65 -2.12
CA ALA A 47 5.00 3.04 -2.97
C ALA A 47 5.19 2.35 -4.31
N SER A 48 4.20 1.57 -4.74
CA SER A 48 4.26 0.89 -6.03
C SER A 48 4.13 1.89 -7.17
N PRO A 49 4.56 1.54 -8.38
CA PRO A 49 4.26 2.37 -9.55
C PRO A 49 2.75 2.52 -9.75
N PRO A 50 2.29 3.63 -10.30
CA PRO A 50 0.87 3.81 -10.57
C PRO A 50 0.38 2.84 -11.63
N THR A 51 -0.82 2.30 -11.44
CA THR A 51 -1.46 1.39 -12.38
C THR A 51 -2.82 1.97 -12.76
N ARG A 52 -3.07 2.10 -14.04
CA ARG A 52 -4.37 2.60 -14.51
C ARG A 52 -5.46 1.59 -14.20
N MET A 53 -6.65 2.11 -13.87
CA MET A 53 -7.79 1.25 -13.55
C MET A 53 -8.34 0.53 -14.78
N GLY A 54 -8.15 1.10 -15.96
CA GLY A 54 -8.60 0.48 -17.20
C GLY A 54 -9.91 1.07 -17.71
N GLY A 55 -10.26 0.75 -18.96
CA GLY A 55 -11.45 1.28 -19.60
C GLY A 55 -11.43 2.79 -19.66
N ASP A 56 -12.58 3.41 -19.38
CA ASP A 56 -12.73 4.86 -19.38
C ASP A 56 -12.39 5.50 -18.02
N ASP A 57 -11.93 4.71 -17.07
CA ASP A 57 -11.59 5.22 -15.74
C ASP A 57 -10.21 5.86 -15.80
N ASN A 58 -10.15 7.18 -15.57
CA ASN A 58 -8.89 7.94 -15.59
C ASN A 58 -8.13 7.86 -14.28
N ARG A 59 -8.68 7.16 -13.29
CA ARG A 59 -8.03 7.03 -11.99
C ARG A 59 -6.90 6.01 -12.06
N HIS A 60 -5.96 6.15 -11.12
CA HIS A 60 -4.90 5.20 -10.92
C HIS A 60 -5.06 4.54 -9.57
N ARG A 61 -4.39 3.42 -9.40
CA ARG A 61 -4.25 2.79 -8.09
C ARG A 61 -2.78 2.63 -7.79
N ARG A 62 -2.44 2.74 -6.51
CA ARG A 62 -1.09 2.49 -6.03
C ARG A 62 -1.18 1.78 -4.68
N TYR A 63 -0.22 0.92 -4.42
CA TYR A 63 -0.08 0.24 -3.16
C TYR A 63 0.95 1.00 -2.33
N LEU A 64 0.62 1.28 -1.07
CA LEU A 64 1.53 1.98 -0.16
C LEU A 64 1.80 1.11 1.05
N ARG A 65 3.01 1.22 1.57
CA ARG A 65 3.39 0.58 2.82
C ARG A 65 3.98 1.64 3.73
N LEU A 66 3.41 1.77 4.92
CA LEU A 66 3.80 2.79 5.90
C LEU A 66 4.23 2.10 7.19
N ARG A 67 5.23 2.68 7.85
CA ARG A 67 5.60 2.19 9.19
C ARG A 67 4.52 2.56 10.18
N THR A 68 4.25 1.64 11.11
CA THR A 68 3.28 1.90 12.18
C THR A 68 3.91 2.71 13.32
N THR A 69 5.23 2.74 13.39
CA THR A 69 5.95 3.47 14.45
C THR A 69 6.91 4.49 13.86
#